data_d2c3e5dec2e8eda1f68645342384229f
#
_entry.id   d2c3e5dec2e8eda1f68645342384229f
#
_cell.length_a   1.000
_cell.length_b   1.000
_cell.length_c   1.000
_cell.angle_alpha   90.00
_cell.angle_beta   90.00
_cell.angle_gamma   90.00
#
_symmetry.space_group_name_H-M   'P 1'
#
loop_
_entity.id
_entity.type
_entity.pdbx_description
1 polymer ?
#
loop_
_entity_poly.entity_id
_entity_poly.type
_entity_poly.pdbx_seq_one_letter_code
_entity_poly.pdbx_strand_id
1 'polypeptide(L)'
;MTLFHATADACSRHRPGLPDEAAHLLAGTLHGIRRPALLDLGTGTGQVPAALLPVLPRLARLDLVDADRGMLHRAGIALRPLLAGRAAAFHPVRAEEFTAPEERYRADLVTCARAFHWMDRPAVLAMAVRVTTPGATLAIMGEGSLWTHQAPWTVALRELIQSYLGAERRAGTTGTYRNPDRRYEDDLAESPFSKVEEHHFPLRRTWTPDMVVGYLRSTSFARPGLFGDRHPRFETEAQALLEQHAAKEDGLVEETVFDVLLAHRPGGVR
;
A
#
# COMPACT_ATOMS: atom_id res chain seq x y z
N MET A 1 -4.28 -2.91 20.41
CA MET A 1 -3.15 -3.39 19.59
C MET A 1 -3.61 -3.32 18.13
N THR A 2 -2.92 -2.59 17.30
CA THR A 2 -3.28 -2.48 15.88
C THR A 2 -2.92 -3.77 15.13
N LEU A 3 -3.65 -4.06 14.04
CA LEU A 3 -3.55 -5.29 13.24
C LEU A 3 -2.11 -5.59 12.78
N PHE A 4 -1.36 -4.55 12.43
CA PHE A 4 -0.07 -4.67 11.75
C PHE A 4 1.15 -4.50 12.66
N HIS A 5 0.97 -4.24 13.95
CA HIS A 5 2.10 -4.01 14.86
C HIS A 5 3.11 -5.18 14.88
N ALA A 6 2.63 -6.41 14.92
CA ALA A 6 3.47 -7.61 14.92
C ALA A 6 4.00 -8.02 13.53
N THR A 7 3.55 -7.34 12.46
CA THR A 7 3.88 -7.72 11.07
C THR A 7 4.74 -6.67 10.36
N ALA A 8 5.11 -5.58 11.03
CA ALA A 8 5.85 -4.46 10.42
C ALA A 8 7.20 -4.90 9.83
N ASP A 9 7.91 -5.82 10.48
CA ASP A 9 9.19 -6.37 10.00
C ASP A 9 9.02 -7.20 8.72
N ALA A 10 8.00 -8.04 8.68
CA ALA A 10 7.68 -8.84 7.50
C ALA A 10 7.20 -7.93 6.35
N CYS A 11 6.40 -6.90 6.64
CA CYS A 11 5.99 -5.89 5.66
C CYS A 11 7.18 -5.20 5.02
N SER A 12 8.13 -4.74 5.83
CA SER A 12 9.31 -4.02 5.35
C SER A 12 10.20 -4.86 4.42
N ARG A 13 10.31 -6.18 4.69
CA ARG A 13 11.23 -7.06 3.95
C ARG A 13 10.62 -7.72 2.73
N HIS A 14 9.32 -8.02 2.76
CA HIS A 14 8.70 -8.95 1.82
C HIS A 14 7.57 -8.36 0.97
N ARG A 15 7.05 -7.17 1.33
CA ARG A 15 6.06 -6.54 0.46
C ARG A 15 6.72 -5.87 -0.73
N PRO A 16 6.20 -6.12 -1.95
CA PRO A 16 6.68 -5.43 -3.14
C PRO A 16 6.57 -3.91 -3.01
N GLY A 17 7.60 -3.20 -3.49
CA GLY A 17 7.60 -1.74 -3.58
C GLY A 17 6.64 -1.18 -4.62
N LEU A 18 6.76 0.12 -4.87
CA LEU A 18 6.13 0.80 -5.99
C LEU A 18 6.94 0.52 -7.26
N PRO A 19 6.33 0.19 -8.42
CA PRO A 19 7.05 0.11 -9.69
C PRO A 19 7.70 1.42 -10.07
N ASP A 20 8.87 1.37 -10.71
CA ASP A 20 9.62 2.56 -11.10
C ASP A 20 8.83 3.47 -12.05
N GLU A 21 8.10 2.88 -13.01
CA GLU A 21 7.25 3.62 -13.94
C GLU A 21 6.12 4.36 -13.21
N ALA A 22 5.52 3.73 -12.20
CA ALA A 22 4.51 4.38 -11.37
C ALA A 22 5.12 5.50 -10.52
N ALA A 23 6.35 5.33 -10.01
CA ALA A 23 7.06 6.39 -9.29
C ALA A 23 7.35 7.60 -10.20
N HIS A 24 7.77 7.37 -11.44
CA HIS A 24 7.99 8.43 -12.43
C HIS A 24 6.69 9.12 -12.86
N LEU A 25 5.59 8.36 -13.03
CA LEU A 25 4.27 8.94 -13.28
C LEU A 25 3.88 9.91 -12.17
N LEU A 26 4.00 9.50 -10.91
CA LEU A 26 3.69 10.33 -9.75
C LEU A 26 4.61 11.56 -9.67
N ALA A 27 5.91 11.39 -9.93
CA ALA A 27 6.85 12.50 -9.96
C ALA A 27 6.48 13.53 -11.05
N GLY A 28 5.97 13.07 -12.20
CA GLY A 28 5.47 13.91 -13.28
C GLY A 28 4.33 14.84 -12.86
N THR A 29 3.48 14.40 -11.92
CA THR A 29 2.38 15.24 -11.40
C THR A 29 2.87 16.47 -10.63
N LEU A 30 4.11 16.48 -10.18
CA LEU A 30 4.74 17.59 -9.45
C LEU A 30 5.62 18.48 -10.33
N HIS A 31 5.59 18.24 -11.67
CA HIS A 31 6.38 19.05 -12.60
C HIS A 31 5.99 20.53 -12.51
N GLY A 32 7.00 21.43 -12.48
CA GLY A 32 6.79 22.87 -12.36
C GLY A 32 6.61 23.38 -10.93
N ILE A 33 6.37 22.51 -9.94
CA ILE A 33 6.29 22.93 -8.53
C ILE A 33 7.69 23.03 -7.94
N ARG A 34 8.05 24.22 -7.46
CA ARG A 34 9.41 24.49 -6.96
C ARG A 34 9.76 23.74 -5.68
N ARG A 35 8.80 23.60 -4.78
CA ARG A 35 8.97 23.02 -3.46
C ARG A 35 7.74 22.15 -3.10
N PRO A 36 7.57 21.01 -3.78
CA PRO A 36 6.39 20.20 -3.58
C PRO A 36 6.32 19.59 -2.16
N ALA A 37 5.10 19.39 -1.69
CA ALA A 37 4.77 18.67 -0.47
C ALA A 37 4.00 17.39 -0.80
N LEU A 38 4.47 16.26 -0.25
CA LEU A 38 3.86 14.94 -0.37
C LEU A 38 3.20 14.54 0.96
N LEU A 39 1.96 14.10 0.88
CA LEU A 39 1.21 13.46 1.96
C LEU A 39 0.95 12.00 1.60
N ASP A 40 1.48 11.06 2.36
CA ASP A 40 1.30 9.62 2.14
C ASP A 40 0.38 9.03 3.21
N LEU A 41 -0.77 8.50 2.79
CA LEU A 41 -1.84 7.98 3.64
C LEU A 41 -1.79 6.46 3.72
N GLY A 42 -1.83 5.91 4.95
CA GLY A 42 -1.62 4.50 5.17
C GLY A 42 -0.20 4.09 4.78
N THR A 43 0.77 4.90 5.19
CA THR A 43 2.18 4.80 4.74
C THR A 43 2.83 3.46 5.04
N GLY A 44 2.29 2.71 6.02
CA GLY A 44 2.87 1.44 6.44
C GLY A 44 4.33 1.58 6.81
N THR A 45 5.18 0.78 6.21
CA THR A 45 6.65 0.80 6.42
C THR A 45 7.40 1.76 5.48
N GLY A 46 6.68 2.64 4.76
CA GLY A 46 7.27 3.71 3.96
C GLY A 46 7.70 3.31 2.54
N GLN A 47 7.09 2.29 1.94
CA GLN A 47 7.49 1.79 0.62
C GLN A 47 7.22 2.79 -0.51
N VAL A 48 6.09 3.49 -0.49
CA VAL A 48 5.77 4.54 -1.48
C VAL A 48 6.75 5.71 -1.38
N PRO A 49 6.95 6.32 -0.20
CA PRO A 49 7.96 7.37 -0.06
C PRO A 49 9.38 6.92 -0.40
N ALA A 50 9.75 5.66 -0.07
CA ALA A 50 11.07 5.14 -0.42
C ALA A 50 11.33 5.10 -1.94
N ALA A 51 10.30 4.74 -2.73
CA ALA A 51 10.38 4.77 -4.18
C ALA A 51 10.35 6.20 -4.76
N LEU A 52 9.61 7.12 -4.12
CA LEU A 52 9.45 8.49 -4.61
C LEU A 52 10.62 9.42 -4.26
N LEU A 53 11.26 9.25 -3.11
CA LEU A 53 12.34 10.14 -2.66
C LEU A 53 13.51 10.26 -3.65
N PRO A 54 13.97 9.20 -4.34
CA PRO A 54 15.03 9.30 -5.35
C PRO A 54 14.64 10.10 -6.58
N VAL A 55 13.36 10.03 -7.00
CA VAL A 55 12.84 10.70 -8.22
C VAL A 55 12.23 12.06 -7.93
N LEU A 56 12.15 12.48 -6.66
CA LEU A 56 11.65 13.77 -6.20
C LEU A 56 12.75 14.60 -5.51
N PRO A 57 13.82 15.01 -6.20
CA PRO A 57 14.94 15.72 -5.57
C PRO A 57 14.54 17.10 -4.98
N ARG A 58 13.46 17.70 -5.47
CA ARG A 58 12.93 19.01 -5.03
C ARG A 58 11.88 18.91 -3.92
N LEU A 59 11.52 17.68 -3.49
CA LEU A 59 10.55 17.51 -2.42
C LEU A 59 10.96 18.29 -1.17
N ALA A 60 10.11 19.24 -0.77
CA ALA A 60 10.41 20.11 0.35
C ALA A 60 9.87 19.55 1.66
N ARG A 61 8.79 18.77 1.60
CA ARG A 61 8.12 18.24 2.78
C ARG A 61 7.49 16.88 2.48
N LEU A 62 7.59 15.98 3.46
CA LEU A 62 6.98 14.66 3.45
C LEU A 62 6.20 14.47 4.75
N ASP A 63 4.89 14.27 4.64
CA ASP A 63 4.02 13.92 5.77
C ASP A 63 3.54 12.48 5.59
N LEU A 64 3.73 11.67 6.62
CA LEU A 64 3.51 10.23 6.64
C LEU A 64 2.41 9.92 7.67
N VAL A 65 1.29 9.41 7.21
CA VAL A 65 0.12 9.14 8.06
C VAL A 65 -0.15 7.64 8.12
N ASP A 66 -0.19 7.10 9.31
CA ASP A 66 -0.61 5.72 9.57
C ASP A 66 -1.16 5.61 11.00
N ALA A 67 -2.24 4.87 11.18
CA ALA A 67 -2.82 4.64 12.51
C ALA A 67 -1.93 3.77 13.40
N ASP A 68 -1.00 3.01 12.80
CA ASP A 68 -0.08 2.12 13.50
C ASP A 68 1.28 2.79 13.75
N ARG A 69 1.56 3.11 15.02
CA ARG A 69 2.84 3.69 15.44
C ARG A 69 4.04 2.81 15.12
N GLY A 70 3.88 1.48 15.13
CA GLY A 70 4.95 0.54 14.79
C GLY A 70 5.32 0.61 13.32
N MET A 71 4.33 0.76 12.43
CA MET A 71 4.54 1.01 11.02
C MET A 71 5.31 2.31 10.78
N LEU A 72 4.88 3.41 11.38
CA LEU A 72 5.57 4.71 11.28
C LEU A 72 7.00 4.65 11.82
N HIS A 73 7.24 3.93 12.92
CA HIS A 73 8.58 3.74 13.43
C HIS A 73 9.49 3.04 12.40
N ARG A 74 9.00 1.97 11.76
CA ARG A 74 9.74 1.27 10.69
C ARG A 74 9.94 2.14 9.45
N ALA A 75 8.92 2.90 9.06
CA ALA A 75 9.06 3.89 7.99
C ALA A 75 10.17 4.90 8.29
N GLY A 76 10.24 5.41 9.52
CA GLY A 76 11.30 6.33 9.95
C GLY A 76 12.71 5.75 9.82
N ILE A 77 12.88 4.46 10.18
CA ILE A 77 14.15 3.75 10.01
C ILE A 77 14.50 3.59 8.53
N ALA A 78 13.55 3.10 7.73
CA ALA A 78 13.76 2.81 6.31
C ALA A 78 14.05 4.08 5.48
N LEU A 79 13.36 5.19 5.80
CA LEU A 79 13.45 6.42 5.03
C LEU A 79 14.63 7.32 5.44
N ARG A 80 15.18 7.15 6.64
CA ARG A 80 16.29 7.98 7.15
C ARG A 80 17.42 8.18 6.13
N PRO A 81 17.98 7.13 5.49
CA PRO A 81 19.07 7.30 4.52
C PRO A 81 18.63 8.02 3.24
N LEU A 82 17.34 7.99 2.90
CA LEU A 82 16.79 8.56 1.66
C LEU A 82 16.37 10.02 1.82
N LEU A 83 16.12 10.48 3.05
CA LEU A 83 15.63 11.85 3.30
C LEU A 83 16.64 12.91 2.90
N ALA A 84 17.94 12.66 3.01
CA ALA A 84 18.99 13.61 2.59
C ALA A 84 18.77 15.06 3.09
N GLY A 85 18.37 15.21 4.36
CA GLY A 85 18.07 16.50 4.99
C GLY A 85 16.69 17.10 4.69
N ARG A 86 15.83 16.40 3.95
CA ARG A 86 14.44 16.85 3.70
C ARG A 86 13.60 16.72 4.97
N ALA A 87 12.65 17.64 5.15
CA ALA A 87 11.72 17.60 6.27
C ALA A 87 10.73 16.44 6.11
N ALA A 88 10.62 15.59 7.12
CA ALA A 88 9.62 14.53 7.21
C ALA A 88 8.92 14.57 8.57
N ALA A 89 7.60 14.42 8.56
CA ALA A 89 6.77 14.35 9.76
C ALA A 89 5.95 13.05 9.76
N PHE A 90 5.79 12.46 10.94
CA PHE A 90 5.11 11.20 11.16
C PHE A 90 3.87 11.42 12.02
N HIS A 91 2.70 11.08 11.49
CA HIS A 91 1.40 11.36 12.10
C HIS A 91 0.71 10.04 12.47
N PRO A 92 0.73 9.64 13.75
CA PRO A 92 0.11 8.40 14.23
C PRO A 92 -1.40 8.58 14.43
N VAL A 93 -2.13 8.85 13.36
CA VAL A 93 -3.57 9.07 13.32
C VAL A 93 -4.21 8.31 12.16
N ARG A 94 -5.52 8.14 12.17
CA ARG A 94 -6.25 7.65 11.01
C ARG A 94 -6.22 8.69 9.90
N ALA A 95 -6.28 8.23 8.65
CA ALA A 95 -6.15 9.13 7.49
C ALA A 95 -7.23 10.23 7.48
N GLU A 96 -8.47 9.88 7.79
CA GLU A 96 -9.61 10.81 7.87
C GLU A 96 -9.47 11.86 8.99
N GLU A 97 -8.68 11.56 10.03
CA GLU A 97 -8.43 12.43 11.18
C GLU A 97 -7.22 13.37 10.97
N PHE A 98 -6.50 13.20 9.87
CA PHE A 98 -5.34 14.05 9.60
C PHE A 98 -5.75 15.51 9.44
N THR A 99 -5.04 16.39 10.12
CA THR A 99 -5.21 17.84 10.04
C THR A 99 -3.91 18.50 9.59
N ALA A 100 -4.04 19.60 8.88
CA ALA A 100 -2.89 20.40 8.47
C ALA A 100 -2.04 20.78 9.69
N PRO A 101 -0.74 20.44 9.73
CA PRO A 101 0.11 20.71 10.90
C PRO A 101 0.36 22.22 11.13
N GLU A 102 0.07 23.04 10.13
CA GLU A 102 0.15 24.49 10.20
C GLU A 102 -0.86 25.11 9.22
N GLU A 103 -1.27 26.35 9.44
CA GLU A 103 -2.33 27.04 8.68
C GLU A 103 -2.04 27.11 7.17
N ARG A 104 -0.76 27.31 6.80
CA ARG A 104 -0.32 27.42 5.40
C ARG A 104 0.01 26.07 4.74
N TYR A 105 -0.13 24.98 5.47
CA TYR A 105 0.13 23.66 4.93
C TYR A 105 -0.83 23.33 3.77
N ARG A 106 -0.25 22.92 2.65
CA ARG A 106 -0.99 22.34 1.51
C ARG A 106 -0.10 21.29 0.85
N ALA A 107 -0.62 20.08 0.70
CA ALA A 107 0.03 19.03 -0.09
C ALA A 107 -0.26 19.23 -1.58
N ASP A 108 0.72 18.93 -2.41
CA ASP A 108 0.62 18.95 -3.87
C ASP A 108 0.34 17.58 -4.46
N LEU A 109 0.78 16.53 -3.76
CA LEU A 109 0.50 15.13 -4.06
C LEU A 109 0.06 14.42 -2.78
N VAL A 110 -1.05 13.71 -2.87
CA VAL A 110 -1.51 12.76 -1.85
C VAL A 110 -1.41 11.36 -2.43
N THR A 111 -0.75 10.45 -1.75
CA THR A 111 -0.63 9.03 -2.13
C THR A 111 -1.32 8.13 -1.13
N CYS A 112 -1.97 7.07 -1.62
CA CYS A 112 -2.54 6.00 -0.80
C CYS A 112 -2.38 4.68 -1.55
N ALA A 113 -1.47 3.82 -1.11
CA ALA A 113 -1.21 2.54 -1.74
C ALA A 113 -1.65 1.37 -0.86
N ARG A 114 -2.48 0.48 -1.40
CA ARG A 114 -2.94 -0.76 -0.73
C ARG A 114 -3.61 -0.52 0.63
N ALA A 115 -4.11 0.70 0.89
CA ALA A 115 -4.64 1.09 2.19
C ALA A 115 -6.06 1.69 2.15
N PHE A 116 -6.50 2.22 1.02
CA PHE A 116 -7.75 2.97 0.89
C PHE A 116 -9.00 2.16 1.28
N HIS A 117 -8.96 0.84 1.10
CA HIS A 117 -10.04 -0.08 1.51
C HIS A 117 -10.20 -0.24 3.04
N TRP A 118 -9.25 0.26 3.83
CA TRP A 118 -9.32 0.26 5.30
C TRP A 118 -9.89 1.55 5.89
N MET A 119 -10.10 2.57 5.05
CA MET A 119 -10.40 3.94 5.45
C MET A 119 -11.88 4.27 5.25
N ASP A 120 -12.35 5.27 5.97
CA ASP A 120 -13.59 5.96 5.64
C ASP A 120 -13.34 6.83 4.40
N ARG A 121 -13.60 6.27 3.21
CA ARG A 121 -13.23 6.88 1.94
C ARG A 121 -13.82 8.27 1.74
N PRO A 122 -15.14 8.51 1.97
CA PRO A 122 -15.72 9.85 1.90
C PRO A 122 -15.04 10.84 2.84
N ALA A 123 -14.75 10.44 4.08
CA ALA A 123 -14.11 11.30 5.06
C ALA A 123 -12.65 11.60 4.67
N VAL A 124 -11.90 10.64 4.12
CA VAL A 124 -10.55 10.83 3.58
C VAL A 124 -10.55 11.80 2.40
N LEU A 125 -11.50 11.67 1.46
CA LEU A 125 -11.62 12.57 0.33
C LEU A 125 -11.96 14.01 0.79
N ALA A 126 -12.83 14.15 1.75
CA ALA A 126 -13.14 15.45 2.36
C ALA A 126 -11.92 16.04 3.11
N MET A 127 -11.15 15.23 3.83
CA MET A 127 -9.88 15.63 4.45
C MET A 127 -8.90 16.11 3.40
N ALA A 128 -8.69 15.34 2.31
CA ALA A 128 -7.77 15.69 1.24
C ALA A 128 -8.09 17.05 0.60
N VAL A 129 -9.39 17.38 0.43
CA VAL A 129 -9.80 18.71 -0.06
C VAL A 129 -9.28 19.84 0.84
N ARG A 130 -9.33 19.65 2.15
CA ARG A 130 -8.94 20.68 3.13
C ARG A 130 -7.43 20.93 3.18
N VAL A 131 -6.63 19.88 2.93
CA VAL A 131 -5.18 19.91 3.18
C VAL A 131 -4.35 19.98 1.90
N THR A 132 -4.96 20.09 0.72
CA THR A 132 -4.27 20.11 -0.57
C THR A 132 -4.39 21.46 -1.29
N THR A 133 -3.43 21.72 -2.20
CA THR A 133 -3.56 22.82 -3.17
C THR A 133 -4.72 22.57 -4.15
N PRO A 134 -5.29 23.61 -4.78
CA PRO A 134 -6.33 23.40 -5.81
C PRO A 134 -5.89 22.51 -6.98
N GLY A 135 -4.61 22.58 -7.37
CA GLY A 135 -4.04 21.78 -8.45
C GLY A 135 -3.42 20.43 -7.99
N ALA A 136 -3.64 20.02 -6.75
CA ALA A 136 -3.08 18.79 -6.21
C ALA A 136 -3.61 17.54 -6.93
N THR A 137 -2.77 16.51 -6.94
CA THR A 137 -3.13 15.16 -7.38
C THR A 137 -3.34 14.27 -6.18
N LEU A 138 -4.41 13.47 -6.22
CA LEU A 138 -4.64 12.34 -5.32
C LEU A 138 -4.39 11.04 -6.09
N ALA A 139 -3.49 10.19 -5.62
CA ALA A 139 -3.16 8.91 -6.24
C ALA A 139 -3.60 7.75 -5.34
N ILE A 140 -4.59 6.98 -5.79
CA ILE A 140 -4.99 5.72 -5.15
C ILE A 140 -4.37 4.58 -5.93
N MET A 141 -3.62 3.71 -5.25
CA MET A 141 -2.77 2.73 -5.92
C MET A 141 -2.86 1.36 -5.27
N GLY A 142 -2.64 0.34 -6.09
CA GLY A 142 -2.54 -1.03 -5.59
C GLY A 142 -2.42 -2.05 -6.70
N GLU A 143 -2.33 -3.29 -6.28
CA GLU A 143 -2.32 -4.47 -7.16
C GLU A 143 -3.23 -5.53 -6.56
N GLY A 144 -3.50 -6.56 -7.35
CA GLY A 144 -4.17 -7.77 -6.88
C GLY A 144 -3.46 -8.40 -5.68
N SER A 145 -4.18 -9.21 -4.94
CA SER A 145 -3.63 -10.00 -3.83
C SER A 145 -3.28 -11.39 -4.32
N LEU A 146 -2.25 -12.03 -3.75
CA LEU A 146 -1.97 -13.46 -3.98
C LEU A 146 -3.20 -14.35 -3.74
N TRP A 147 -4.15 -13.88 -2.94
CA TRP A 147 -5.43 -14.57 -2.74
C TRP A 147 -6.29 -14.68 -4.00
N THR A 148 -6.20 -13.72 -4.90
CA THR A 148 -7.01 -13.65 -6.13
C THR A 148 -6.28 -14.17 -7.36
N HIS A 149 -4.98 -14.44 -7.26
CA HIS A 149 -4.18 -14.95 -8.36
C HIS A 149 -4.55 -16.39 -8.70
N GLN A 150 -4.37 -16.75 -9.98
CA GLN A 150 -4.76 -18.04 -10.53
C GLN A 150 -3.56 -18.91 -10.95
N ALA A 151 -2.33 -18.49 -10.65
CA ALA A 151 -1.15 -19.34 -10.86
C ALA A 151 -1.29 -20.64 -10.04
N PRO A 152 -0.85 -21.80 -10.54
CA PRO A 152 -1.04 -23.09 -9.84
C PRO A 152 -0.55 -23.07 -8.39
N TRP A 153 0.61 -22.45 -8.14
CA TRP A 153 1.16 -22.33 -6.79
C TRP A 153 0.35 -21.41 -5.86
N THR A 154 -0.29 -20.35 -6.40
CA THR A 154 -1.14 -19.46 -5.59
C THR A 154 -2.47 -20.10 -5.25
N VAL A 155 -3.02 -20.91 -6.15
CA VAL A 155 -4.23 -21.70 -5.92
C VAL A 155 -3.98 -22.73 -4.82
N ALA A 156 -2.90 -23.52 -4.95
CA ALA A 156 -2.53 -24.52 -3.95
C ALA A 156 -2.23 -23.91 -2.57
N LEU A 157 -1.53 -22.77 -2.54
CA LEU A 157 -1.26 -22.02 -1.31
C LEU A 157 -2.56 -21.52 -0.64
N ARG A 158 -3.51 -21.02 -1.43
CA ARG A 158 -4.82 -20.59 -0.93
C ARG A 158 -5.59 -21.76 -0.34
N GLU A 159 -5.61 -22.92 -0.99
CA GLU A 159 -6.24 -24.14 -0.47
C GLU A 159 -5.60 -24.58 0.84
N LEU A 160 -4.28 -24.51 0.96
CA LEU A 160 -3.58 -24.79 2.21
C LEU A 160 -4.01 -23.80 3.31
N ILE A 161 -4.04 -22.48 3.04
CA ILE A 161 -4.52 -21.49 4.02
C ILE A 161 -5.96 -21.81 4.45
N GLN A 162 -6.84 -22.14 3.51
CA GLN A 162 -8.24 -22.47 3.77
C GLN A 162 -8.41 -23.74 4.59
N SER A 163 -7.55 -24.75 4.44
CA SER A 163 -7.56 -25.96 5.25
C SER A 163 -7.32 -25.69 6.75
N TYR A 164 -6.58 -24.62 7.06
CA TYR A 164 -6.29 -24.18 8.44
C TYR A 164 -7.31 -23.20 9.00
N LEU A 165 -7.80 -22.26 8.17
CA LEU A 165 -8.56 -21.08 8.61
C LEU A 165 -10.01 -21.07 8.15
N GLY A 166 -10.43 -22.06 7.35
CA GLY A 166 -11.75 -22.12 6.73
C GLY A 166 -11.79 -21.44 5.37
N ALA A 167 -12.89 -21.66 4.62
CA ALA A 167 -13.03 -21.23 3.23
C ALA A 167 -13.03 -19.70 3.03
N GLU A 168 -13.46 -18.95 4.04
CA GLU A 168 -13.58 -17.51 3.94
C GLU A 168 -12.24 -16.80 4.10
N ARG A 169 -11.96 -15.83 3.22
CA ARG A 169 -10.78 -14.97 3.36
C ARG A 169 -10.87 -14.12 4.62
N ARG A 170 -9.90 -14.25 5.49
CA ARG A 170 -9.80 -13.39 6.69
C ARG A 170 -9.40 -11.96 6.30
N ALA A 171 -9.94 -10.97 7.02
CA ALA A 171 -9.58 -9.57 6.86
C ALA A 171 -9.70 -8.83 8.19
N GLY A 172 -8.90 -7.77 8.36
CA GLY A 172 -8.91 -6.97 9.58
C GLY A 172 -8.47 -7.75 10.82
N THR A 173 -8.94 -7.33 11.98
CA THR A 173 -8.59 -7.95 13.28
C THR A 173 -9.36 -9.22 13.55
N THR A 174 -10.64 -9.27 13.18
CA THR A 174 -11.59 -10.34 13.56
C THR A 174 -12.57 -10.72 12.45
N GLY A 175 -12.53 -10.04 11.29
CA GLY A 175 -13.53 -10.17 10.24
C GLY A 175 -13.13 -11.08 9.07
N THR A 176 -14.08 -11.25 8.17
CA THR A 176 -13.90 -11.82 6.84
C THR A 176 -13.81 -10.70 5.81
N TYR A 177 -13.09 -10.95 4.73
CA TYR A 177 -13.02 -10.02 3.61
C TYR A 177 -14.38 -9.96 2.92
N ARG A 178 -14.86 -8.75 2.75
CA ARG A 178 -16.00 -8.46 1.86
C ARG A 178 -15.49 -7.61 0.71
N ASN A 179 -15.92 -7.95 -0.51
CA ASN A 179 -15.67 -7.06 -1.62
C ASN A 179 -16.29 -5.69 -1.31
N PRO A 180 -15.59 -4.59 -1.57
CA PRO A 180 -16.18 -3.28 -1.45
C PRO A 180 -17.45 -3.20 -2.33
N ASP A 181 -18.52 -2.64 -1.78
CA ASP A 181 -19.79 -2.46 -2.51
C ASP A 181 -19.65 -1.44 -3.65
N ARG A 182 -18.59 -0.63 -3.63
CA ARG A 182 -18.29 0.42 -4.60
C ARG A 182 -16.83 0.37 -5.04
N ARG A 183 -16.59 0.68 -6.30
CA ARG A 183 -15.24 0.86 -6.86
C ARG A 183 -14.64 2.17 -6.35
N TYR A 184 -13.31 2.28 -6.39
CA TYR A 184 -12.63 3.53 -6.00
C TYR A 184 -12.92 4.66 -6.98
N GLU A 185 -13.04 4.34 -8.25
CA GLU A 185 -13.38 5.28 -9.32
C GLU A 185 -14.73 5.93 -9.07
N ASP A 186 -15.73 5.17 -8.57
CA ASP A 186 -17.06 5.71 -8.24
C ASP A 186 -16.98 6.68 -7.06
N ASP A 187 -16.21 6.35 -6.02
CA ASP A 187 -15.99 7.23 -4.86
C ASP A 187 -15.26 8.52 -5.27
N LEU A 188 -14.28 8.41 -6.18
CA LEU A 188 -13.54 9.56 -6.71
C LEU A 188 -14.44 10.43 -7.60
N ALA A 189 -15.21 9.82 -8.51
CA ALA A 189 -16.11 10.53 -9.43
C ALA A 189 -17.18 11.36 -8.69
N GLU A 190 -17.64 10.89 -7.54
CA GLU A 190 -18.60 11.60 -6.68
C GLU A 190 -17.94 12.59 -5.72
N SER A 191 -16.61 12.69 -5.72
CA SER A 191 -15.84 13.61 -4.89
C SER A 191 -15.41 14.87 -5.65
N PRO A 192 -14.87 15.89 -4.98
CA PRO A 192 -14.20 17.00 -5.66
C PRO A 192 -13.00 16.61 -6.52
N PHE A 193 -12.46 15.40 -6.40
CA PHE A 193 -11.39 14.83 -7.24
C PHE A 193 -11.96 14.02 -8.41
N SER A 194 -12.99 14.52 -9.08
CA SER A 194 -13.78 13.77 -10.04
C SER A 194 -13.16 13.60 -11.44
N LYS A 195 -12.04 14.27 -11.75
CA LYS A 195 -11.27 14.00 -12.95
C LYS A 195 -10.29 12.86 -12.68
N VAL A 196 -10.63 11.64 -13.09
CA VAL A 196 -9.85 10.43 -12.83
C VAL A 196 -9.17 9.96 -14.11
N GLU A 197 -7.89 9.62 -14.01
CA GLU A 197 -7.07 8.98 -15.05
C GLU A 197 -6.58 7.64 -14.50
N GLU A 198 -6.78 6.57 -15.28
CA GLU A 198 -6.37 5.22 -14.89
C GLU A 198 -5.07 4.84 -15.61
N HIS A 199 -4.10 4.34 -14.86
CA HIS A 199 -2.83 3.84 -15.39
C HIS A 199 -2.59 2.44 -14.89
N HIS A 200 -2.15 1.55 -15.80
CA HIS A 200 -1.94 0.14 -15.56
C HIS A 200 -0.49 -0.24 -15.86
N PHE A 201 0.20 -0.80 -14.87
CA PHE A 201 1.58 -1.23 -14.99
C PHE A 201 1.66 -2.75 -14.87
N PRO A 202 1.75 -3.50 -16.00
CA PRO A 202 1.95 -4.93 -15.95
C PRO A 202 3.26 -5.29 -15.24
N LEU A 203 3.18 -6.23 -14.31
CA LEU A 203 4.32 -6.69 -13.52
C LEU A 203 4.47 -8.20 -13.62
N ARG A 204 5.70 -8.63 -13.80
CA ARG A 204 6.08 -10.03 -13.67
C ARG A 204 7.13 -10.15 -12.57
N ARG A 205 6.81 -10.93 -11.54
CA ARG A 205 7.70 -11.17 -10.39
C ARG A 205 8.01 -12.64 -10.27
N THR A 206 9.24 -12.95 -9.91
CA THR A 206 9.62 -14.30 -9.50
C THR A 206 9.81 -14.30 -7.99
N TRP A 207 9.08 -15.16 -7.31
CA TRP A 207 9.15 -15.35 -5.87
C TRP A 207 10.04 -16.54 -5.53
N THR A 208 10.71 -16.48 -4.38
CA THR A 208 11.24 -17.68 -3.72
C THR A 208 10.24 -18.16 -2.66
N PRO A 209 10.27 -19.45 -2.26
CA PRO A 209 9.44 -19.94 -1.17
C PRO A 209 9.56 -19.08 0.10
N ASP A 210 10.77 -18.72 0.50
CA ASP A 210 11.02 -17.86 1.67
C ASP A 210 10.39 -16.47 1.54
N MET A 211 10.44 -15.87 0.35
CA MET A 211 9.80 -14.59 0.09
C MET A 211 8.29 -14.68 0.25
N VAL A 212 7.66 -15.74 -0.26
CA VAL A 212 6.21 -15.96 -0.14
C VAL A 212 5.81 -16.16 1.32
N VAL A 213 6.50 -17.06 2.05
CA VAL A 213 6.22 -17.29 3.48
C VAL A 213 6.41 -15.99 4.27
N GLY A 214 7.48 -15.24 4.02
CA GLY A 214 7.71 -13.93 4.62
C GLY A 214 6.61 -12.92 4.30
N TYR A 215 6.13 -12.89 3.06
CA TYR A 215 5.01 -12.04 2.63
C TYR A 215 3.71 -12.42 3.37
N LEU A 216 3.39 -13.71 3.50
CA LEU A 216 2.19 -14.19 4.21
C LEU A 216 2.12 -13.68 5.64
N ARG A 217 3.25 -13.63 6.36
CA ARG A 217 3.32 -13.08 7.72
C ARG A 217 2.86 -11.62 7.80
N SER A 218 2.95 -10.89 6.69
CA SER A 218 2.56 -9.47 6.59
C SER A 218 1.11 -9.26 6.18
N THR A 219 0.39 -10.31 5.78
CA THR A 219 -0.97 -10.20 5.24
C THR A 219 -2.04 -10.27 6.32
N SER A 220 -3.19 -9.64 6.07
CA SER A 220 -4.34 -9.72 6.97
C SER A 220 -4.98 -11.10 6.99
N PHE A 221 -4.78 -11.92 5.94
CA PHE A 221 -5.44 -13.20 5.74
C PHE A 221 -4.59 -14.41 6.15
N ALA A 222 -3.27 -14.26 6.37
CA ALA A 222 -2.36 -15.35 6.73
C ALA A 222 -1.29 -14.96 7.78
N ARG A 223 -1.52 -13.89 8.54
CA ARG A 223 -0.60 -13.49 9.63
C ARG A 223 -0.54 -14.55 10.74
N PRO A 224 0.60 -14.69 11.45
CA PRO A 224 0.82 -15.73 12.46
C PRO A 224 -0.30 -15.88 13.48
N GLY A 225 -0.81 -14.79 14.01
CA GLY A 225 -1.85 -14.80 15.04
C GLY A 225 -3.19 -15.42 14.63
N LEU A 226 -3.45 -15.67 13.33
CA LEU A 226 -4.65 -16.37 12.88
C LEU A 226 -4.54 -17.89 13.09
N PHE A 227 -3.33 -18.42 13.06
CA PHE A 227 -3.08 -19.87 13.17
C PHE A 227 -2.87 -20.32 14.61
N GLY A 228 -2.51 -19.41 15.54
CA GLY A 228 -2.12 -19.75 16.91
C GLY A 228 -0.97 -20.75 16.92
N ASP A 229 -1.05 -21.77 17.78
CA ASP A 229 -0.01 -22.79 17.92
C ASP A 229 0.22 -23.65 16.66
N ARG A 230 -0.71 -23.58 15.69
CA ARG A 230 -0.58 -24.29 14.40
C ARG A 230 0.31 -23.56 13.40
N HIS A 231 0.71 -22.31 13.67
CA HIS A 231 1.47 -21.48 12.73
C HIS A 231 2.79 -22.13 12.27
N PRO A 232 3.65 -22.71 13.15
CA PRO A 232 4.91 -23.34 12.70
C PRO A 232 4.67 -24.50 11.73
N ARG A 233 3.63 -25.31 12.00
CA ARG A 233 3.25 -26.41 11.11
C ARG A 233 2.77 -25.89 9.75
N PHE A 234 1.91 -24.88 9.75
CA PHE A 234 1.45 -24.23 8.52
C PHE A 234 2.64 -23.70 7.68
N GLU A 235 3.60 -23.04 8.30
CA GLU A 235 4.78 -22.52 7.57
C GLU A 235 5.60 -23.65 6.97
N THR A 236 5.83 -24.74 7.69
CA THR A 236 6.55 -25.90 7.16
C THR A 236 5.83 -26.51 5.96
N GLU A 237 4.51 -26.67 6.03
CA GLU A 237 3.71 -27.21 4.93
C GLU A 237 3.67 -26.23 3.73
N ALA A 238 3.55 -24.92 3.98
CA ALA A 238 3.60 -23.88 2.94
C ALA A 238 4.96 -23.87 2.23
N GLN A 239 6.05 -23.94 2.99
CA GLN A 239 7.40 -23.99 2.44
C GLN A 239 7.58 -25.19 1.51
N ALA A 240 7.22 -26.39 1.98
CA ALA A 240 7.33 -27.63 1.20
C ALA A 240 6.47 -27.59 -0.08
N LEU A 241 5.24 -27.08 0.01
CA LEU A 241 4.34 -26.88 -1.13
C LEU A 241 4.97 -25.94 -2.17
N LEU A 242 5.50 -24.81 -1.72
CA LEU A 242 6.10 -23.81 -2.61
C LEU A 242 7.37 -24.33 -3.27
N GLU A 243 8.23 -25.09 -2.55
CA GLU A 243 9.42 -25.75 -3.10
C GLU A 243 9.06 -26.76 -4.18
N GLN A 244 7.98 -27.53 -3.99
CA GLN A 244 7.50 -28.48 -5.02
C GLN A 244 7.04 -27.75 -6.29
N HIS A 245 6.34 -26.62 -6.16
CA HIS A 245 5.92 -25.82 -7.31
C HIS A 245 7.13 -25.15 -8.01
N ALA A 246 8.04 -24.58 -7.24
CA ALA A 246 9.24 -23.97 -7.78
C ALA A 246 10.13 -24.96 -8.57
N ALA A 247 10.15 -26.24 -8.18
CA ALA A 247 10.90 -27.29 -8.86
C ALA A 247 10.22 -27.82 -10.13
N LYS A 248 8.89 -27.68 -10.24
CA LYS A 248 8.11 -28.16 -11.40
C LYS A 248 7.89 -27.12 -12.47
N GLU A 249 7.91 -25.88 -12.10
CA GLU A 249 7.65 -24.69 -12.93
C GLU A 249 8.95 -23.87 -13.01
N ASP A 250 9.06 -22.93 -13.94
CA ASP A 250 10.20 -22.00 -14.02
C ASP A 250 10.21 -21.00 -12.85
N GLY A 251 10.03 -21.50 -11.62
CA GLY A 251 9.93 -20.75 -10.39
C GLY A 251 8.49 -20.35 -10.05
N LEU A 252 8.32 -19.63 -8.93
CA LEU A 252 7.03 -19.13 -8.48
C LEU A 252 6.75 -17.78 -9.16
N VAL A 253 6.26 -17.82 -10.40
CA VAL A 253 5.98 -16.61 -11.18
C VAL A 253 4.61 -16.04 -10.80
N GLU A 254 4.59 -14.74 -10.59
CA GLU A 254 3.40 -13.92 -10.43
C GLU A 254 3.30 -12.93 -11.61
N GLU A 255 2.19 -12.99 -12.34
CA GLU A 255 1.82 -11.95 -13.29
C GLU A 255 0.66 -11.15 -12.71
N THR A 256 0.84 -9.85 -12.57
CA THR A 256 -0.15 -8.94 -11.98
C THR A 256 -0.11 -7.58 -12.66
N VAL A 257 -1.04 -6.72 -12.31
CA VAL A 257 -1.06 -5.33 -12.75
C VAL A 257 -1.06 -4.45 -11.51
N PHE A 258 -0.17 -3.46 -11.50
CA PHE A 258 -0.22 -2.39 -10.50
C PHE A 258 -1.02 -1.23 -11.08
N ASP A 259 -2.13 -0.92 -10.45
CA ASP A 259 -3.07 0.10 -10.89
C ASP A 259 -2.81 1.41 -10.13
N VAL A 260 -2.89 2.53 -10.86
CA VAL A 260 -2.82 3.88 -10.31
C VAL A 260 -3.99 4.69 -10.83
N LEU A 261 -4.83 5.16 -9.92
CA LEU A 261 -5.88 6.13 -10.19
C LEU A 261 -5.34 7.51 -9.81
N LEU A 262 -5.11 8.36 -10.81
CA LEU A 262 -4.77 9.77 -10.60
C LEU A 262 -6.05 10.59 -10.63
N ALA A 263 -6.36 11.25 -9.53
CA ALA A 263 -7.57 12.03 -9.37
C ALA A 263 -7.25 13.51 -9.16
N HIS A 264 -7.91 14.38 -9.91
CA HIS A 264 -7.74 15.84 -9.90
C HIS A 264 -9.07 16.55 -9.71
N ARG A 265 -9.00 17.78 -9.21
CA ARG A 265 -10.19 18.65 -9.16
C ARG A 265 -10.45 19.27 -10.55
N PRO A 266 -11.69 19.22 -11.09
CA PRO A 266 -12.04 19.94 -12.31
C PRO A 266 -11.73 21.45 -12.17
N GLY A 267 -11.08 22.03 -13.16
CA GLY A 267 -10.73 23.47 -13.17
C GLY A 267 -9.58 23.89 -12.25
N GLY A 268 -8.91 22.94 -11.59
CA GLY A 268 -7.67 23.21 -10.89
C GLY A 268 -6.58 23.62 -11.90
N VAL A 269 -6.13 24.87 -11.83
CA VAL A 269 -4.99 25.35 -12.62
C VAL A 269 -3.73 24.93 -11.91
N ARG A 270 -2.81 24.25 -12.61
CA ARG A 270 -1.46 23.94 -12.14
C ARG A 270 -0.54 25.13 -12.25
#